data_2d0301d78b8219addd83b56c39a56fe3
#
_entry.id   2d0301d78b8219addd83b56c39a56fe3
#
_cell.length_a   1.000
_cell.length_b   1.000
_cell.length_c   1.000
_cell.angle_alpha   90.00
_cell.angle_beta   90.00
_cell.angle_gamma   90.00
#
_symmetry.space_group_name_H-M   'P 1'
#
loop_
_entity.id
_entity.type
_entity.pdbx_description
1 polymer ?
#
loop_
_entity_poly.entity_id
_entity_poly.type
_entity_poly.pdbx_seq_one_letter_code
_entity_poly.pdbx_strand_id
1 'polypeptide(L)'
;EELNNLWLKFQATDSEVQIKLQNGNELRNDKGYYFGSAFYYEKELYWGLDRLHYLEDRLTDLGLRNNSNNESVCQLELKAPAKLTSAKKVNLYFYPSLNSPYTFVSAKRVREMQDEYPINLITQPVLPMLMRKMTIPGVKGKYIISDAAREGRKHGYEMKSIYSPIGKPARKAYSLFPIINEAGRGFDYIDALLKSSFQDGINIGDEEYLEDLVTKLDLDWMEIKKELNTKSWKKVLNDNLEDMYAGDCWGVPSFKITDEDGSNPFYVWGQDRMWLLKEEINKRLS
;
A
#
# COMPACT_ATOMS: atom_id res chain seq x y z
N GLU A 1 28.60 -21.56 5.61
CA GLU A 1 29.95 -21.65 6.25
C GLU A 1 30.43 -20.27 6.70
N GLU A 2 30.44 -19.28 5.86
CA GLU A 2 30.87 -17.88 6.17
C GLU A 2 30.00 -17.20 7.26
N LEU A 3 28.70 -17.38 7.23
CA LEU A 3 27.76 -16.91 8.27
C LEU A 3 28.03 -17.57 9.63
N ASN A 4 28.31 -18.86 9.66
CA ASN A 4 28.66 -19.59 10.89
C ASN A 4 30.00 -19.11 11.47
N ASN A 5 30.97 -18.82 10.63
CA ASN A 5 32.26 -18.27 11.06
C ASN A 5 32.12 -16.85 11.62
N LEU A 6 31.28 -16.00 11.01
CA LEU A 6 30.95 -14.68 11.54
C LEU A 6 30.23 -14.80 12.88
N TRP A 7 29.24 -15.68 13.02
CA TRP A 7 28.54 -15.94 14.27
C TRP A 7 29.48 -16.34 15.40
N LEU A 8 30.37 -17.29 15.14
CA LEU A 8 31.35 -17.74 16.15
C LEU A 8 32.34 -16.64 16.54
N LYS A 9 32.68 -15.74 15.64
CA LYS A 9 33.62 -14.63 15.88
C LYS A 9 33.01 -13.46 16.66
N PHE A 10 31.70 -13.22 16.54
CA PHE A 10 31.02 -12.05 17.10
C PHE A 10 29.93 -12.40 18.12
N GLN A 11 30.11 -13.50 18.87
CA GLN A 11 29.23 -13.84 19.97
C GLN A 11 29.27 -12.74 21.04
N ALA A 12 28.08 -12.29 21.42
CA ALA A 12 27.89 -11.35 22.51
C ALA A 12 27.20 -12.07 23.68
N THR A 13 27.48 -11.66 24.88
CA THR A 13 26.78 -12.12 26.07
C THR A 13 25.35 -11.56 26.10
N ASP A 14 24.42 -12.24 26.77
CA ASP A 14 23.04 -11.75 26.92
C ASP A 14 23.00 -10.34 27.51
N SER A 15 23.89 -10.03 28.45
CA SER A 15 23.99 -8.69 29.04
C SER A 15 24.38 -7.63 28.02
N GLU A 16 25.37 -7.91 27.17
CA GLU A 16 25.78 -6.97 26.11
C GLU A 16 24.66 -6.77 25.09
N VAL A 17 23.95 -7.83 24.73
CA VAL A 17 22.78 -7.75 23.85
C VAL A 17 21.69 -6.87 24.45
N GLN A 18 21.35 -7.08 25.74
CA GLN A 18 20.34 -6.29 26.44
C GLN A 18 20.71 -4.80 26.51
N ILE A 19 21.96 -4.48 26.82
CA ILE A 19 22.45 -3.08 26.84
C ILE A 19 22.33 -2.45 25.45
N LYS A 20 22.71 -3.15 24.38
CA LYS A 20 22.59 -2.63 23.02
C LYS A 20 21.14 -2.43 22.58
N LEU A 21 20.24 -3.36 22.94
CA LEU A 21 18.81 -3.24 22.68
C LEU A 21 18.20 -2.05 23.42
N GLN A 22 18.55 -1.86 24.69
CA GLN A 22 18.08 -0.72 25.48
C GLN A 22 18.52 0.60 24.85
N ASN A 23 19.82 0.76 24.59
CA ASN A 23 20.38 1.97 23.98
C ASN A 23 19.74 2.26 22.61
N GLY A 24 19.56 1.23 21.79
CA GLY A 24 18.88 1.33 20.49
C GLY A 24 17.42 1.77 20.61
N ASN A 25 16.70 1.25 21.62
CA ASN A 25 15.32 1.63 21.90
C ASN A 25 15.21 3.09 22.39
N GLU A 26 16.11 3.52 23.26
CA GLU A 26 16.17 4.90 23.75
C GLU A 26 16.45 5.88 22.61
N LEU A 27 17.46 5.58 21.78
CA LEU A 27 17.78 6.39 20.60
C LEU A 27 16.60 6.47 19.62
N ARG A 28 15.97 5.33 19.34
CA ARG A 28 14.80 5.26 18.47
C ARG A 28 13.64 6.11 19.00
N ASN A 29 13.35 6.03 20.30
CA ASN A 29 12.29 6.80 20.94
C ASN A 29 12.59 8.30 20.92
N ASP A 30 13.87 8.69 21.20
CA ASP A 30 14.32 10.08 21.09
C ASP A 30 14.12 10.65 19.68
N LYS A 31 14.37 9.85 18.65
CA LYS A 31 14.12 10.23 17.25
C LYS A 31 12.63 10.14 16.84
N GLY A 32 11.75 9.74 17.74
CA GLY A 32 10.31 9.69 17.47
C GLY A 32 9.92 8.56 16.50
N TYR A 33 10.59 7.40 16.58
CA TYR A 33 10.31 6.28 15.71
C TYR A 33 9.89 5.03 16.49
N TYR A 34 9.20 4.08 15.82
CA TYR A 34 8.57 2.92 16.46
C TYR A 34 9.07 1.55 16.00
N PHE A 35 9.81 1.48 14.88
CA PHE A 35 10.42 0.23 14.38
C PHE A 35 11.95 0.26 14.49
N GLY A 36 12.55 -0.93 14.50
CA GLY A 36 13.97 -1.12 14.26
C GLY A 36 14.34 -0.99 12.78
N SER A 37 15.64 -1.10 12.49
CA SER A 37 16.17 -1.03 11.11
C SER A 37 15.81 0.27 10.38
N ALA A 38 15.82 1.41 11.09
CA ALA A 38 15.64 2.73 10.53
C ALA A 38 16.98 3.45 10.38
N PHE A 39 17.11 4.20 9.29
CA PHE A 39 18.23 5.12 9.07
C PHE A 39 17.75 6.53 9.39
N TYR A 40 18.56 7.30 10.07
CA TYR A 40 18.25 8.67 10.45
C TYR A 40 19.32 9.62 9.93
N TYR A 41 18.90 10.62 9.17
CA TYR A 41 19.77 11.67 8.66
C TYR A 41 19.04 13.02 8.70
N GLU A 42 19.63 14.00 9.35
CA GLU A 42 19.12 15.39 9.43
C GLU A 42 17.63 15.52 9.71
N LYS A 43 17.13 14.88 10.78
CA LYS A 43 15.74 14.90 11.23
C LYS A 43 14.77 14.09 10.33
N GLU A 44 15.28 13.35 9.38
CA GLU A 44 14.50 12.50 8.49
C GLU A 44 14.77 11.02 8.77
N LEU A 45 13.72 10.20 8.71
CA LEU A 45 13.77 8.76 8.95
C LEU A 45 13.50 8.00 7.66
N TYR A 46 14.29 6.96 7.43
CA TYR A 46 14.19 6.04 6.28
C TYR A 46 14.10 4.62 6.81
N TRP A 47 12.94 3.99 6.64
CA TRP A 47 12.69 2.68 7.21
C TRP A 47 13.08 1.54 6.29
N GLY A 48 13.95 0.68 6.81
CA GLY A 48 14.38 -0.54 6.12
C GLY A 48 15.13 -0.27 4.82
N LEU A 49 15.35 -1.31 4.08
CA LEU A 49 16.01 -1.24 2.77
C LEU A 49 15.14 -0.53 1.73
N ASP A 50 13.84 -0.59 1.89
CA ASP A 50 12.85 -0.03 0.95
C ASP A 50 12.88 1.50 0.85
N ARG A 51 13.56 2.18 1.77
CA ARG A 51 13.68 3.65 1.80
C ARG A 51 15.11 4.13 1.62
N LEU A 52 16.09 3.23 1.43
CA LEU A 52 17.50 3.62 1.27
C LEU A 52 17.74 4.43 -0.01
N HIS A 53 17.01 4.20 -1.07
CA HIS A 53 17.12 4.99 -2.29
C HIS A 53 16.82 6.49 -2.05
N TYR A 54 15.88 6.84 -1.18
CA TYR A 54 15.62 8.25 -0.82
C TYR A 54 16.77 8.87 -0.03
N LEU A 55 17.43 8.10 0.83
CA LEU A 55 18.63 8.55 1.53
C LEU A 55 19.78 8.73 0.54
N GLU A 56 19.95 7.81 -0.40
CA GLU A 56 20.96 7.91 -1.46
C GLU A 56 20.74 9.15 -2.33
N ASP A 57 19.50 9.41 -2.77
CA ASP A 57 19.13 10.59 -3.54
C ASP A 57 19.48 11.87 -2.76
N ARG A 58 19.08 11.94 -1.48
CA ARG A 58 19.40 13.10 -0.62
C ARG A 58 20.89 13.33 -0.44
N LEU A 59 21.67 12.27 -0.20
CA LEU A 59 23.13 12.38 -0.05
C LEU A 59 23.78 12.79 -1.38
N THR A 60 23.24 12.37 -2.50
CA THR A 60 23.69 12.75 -3.86
C THR A 60 23.43 14.24 -4.09
N ASP A 61 22.24 14.74 -3.79
CA ASP A 61 21.87 16.15 -3.92
C ASP A 61 22.74 17.08 -3.06
N LEU A 62 23.22 16.57 -1.91
CA LEU A 62 24.15 17.29 -1.03
C LEU A 62 25.62 17.19 -1.47
N GLY A 63 25.92 16.52 -2.58
CA GLY A 63 27.29 16.32 -3.07
C GLY A 63 28.14 15.38 -2.22
N LEU A 64 27.53 14.54 -1.41
CA LEU A 64 28.22 13.62 -0.48
C LEU A 64 28.49 12.23 -1.10
N ARG A 65 28.23 12.06 -2.37
CA ARG A 65 28.47 10.81 -3.09
C ARG A 65 29.95 10.63 -3.41
N ASN A 66 30.55 9.49 -3.03
CA ASN A 66 31.97 9.20 -3.21
C ASN A 66 32.31 8.45 -4.50
N ASN A 67 31.34 7.89 -5.22
CA ASN A 67 31.63 7.08 -6.40
C ASN A 67 31.54 7.90 -7.67
N SER A 68 32.50 7.70 -8.55
CA SER A 68 32.56 8.28 -9.89
C SER A 68 31.50 7.72 -10.84
N ASN A 69 30.82 6.64 -10.48
CA ASN A 69 29.71 6.06 -11.25
C ASN A 69 28.41 6.71 -10.82
N ASN A 70 27.67 7.27 -11.79
CA ASN A 70 26.34 7.86 -11.54
C ASN A 70 25.22 6.81 -11.32
N GLU A 71 25.57 5.55 -11.14
CA GLU A 71 24.57 4.51 -10.92
C GLU A 71 24.11 4.50 -9.45
N SER A 72 22.82 4.44 -9.25
CA SER A 72 22.23 4.29 -7.92
C SER A 72 22.56 2.88 -7.35
N VAL A 73 22.98 2.84 -6.09
CA VAL A 73 23.29 1.60 -5.37
C VAL A 73 22.01 0.96 -4.77
N CYS A 74 21.04 1.79 -4.42
CA CYS A 74 19.84 1.37 -3.70
C CYS A 74 18.59 1.31 -4.59
N GLN A 75 18.73 1.08 -5.88
CA GLN A 75 17.57 0.95 -6.78
C GLN A 75 16.74 -0.29 -6.43
N LEU A 76 15.44 -0.06 -6.16
CA LEU A 76 14.45 -1.12 -5.94
C LEU A 76 13.57 -1.38 -7.17
N GLU A 77 13.65 -0.53 -8.20
CA GLU A 77 12.82 -0.68 -9.39
C GLU A 77 13.51 -1.56 -10.41
N LEU A 78 13.00 -2.77 -10.55
CA LEU A 78 13.26 -3.57 -11.73
C LEU A 78 12.68 -2.83 -12.94
N LYS A 79 13.49 -2.66 -14.00
CA LYS A 79 12.98 -2.15 -15.26
C LYS A 79 11.79 -3.00 -15.66
N ALA A 80 10.64 -2.36 -15.89
CA ALA A 80 9.50 -3.06 -16.44
C ALA A 80 9.94 -3.79 -17.72
N PRO A 81 9.65 -5.09 -17.87
CA PRO A 81 9.90 -5.77 -19.12
C PRO A 81 9.09 -5.09 -20.23
N ALA A 82 9.53 -5.26 -21.47
CA ALA A 82 8.76 -4.82 -22.62
C ALA A 82 7.34 -5.42 -22.52
N LYS A 83 6.33 -4.62 -22.89
CA LYS A 83 4.91 -5.01 -22.84
C LYS A 83 4.73 -6.45 -23.32
N LEU A 84 4.37 -7.33 -22.39
CA LEU A 84 4.15 -8.74 -22.70
C LEU A 84 2.79 -8.88 -23.42
N THR A 85 2.82 -9.28 -24.66
CA THR A 85 1.63 -9.73 -25.40
C THR A 85 1.50 -11.23 -25.19
N SER A 86 0.80 -11.65 -24.15
CA SER A 86 0.48 -13.06 -23.92
C SER A 86 -1.00 -13.31 -24.20
N ALA A 87 -1.33 -14.49 -24.76
CA ALA A 87 -2.71 -14.96 -24.83
C ALA A 87 -3.26 -15.35 -23.44
N LYS A 88 -2.35 -15.65 -22.49
CA LYS A 88 -2.70 -15.96 -21.11
C LYS A 88 -2.97 -14.69 -20.32
N LYS A 89 -3.87 -14.75 -19.36
CA LYS A 89 -4.11 -13.72 -18.36
C LYS A 89 -3.78 -14.25 -16.97
N VAL A 90 -3.58 -13.35 -16.03
CA VAL A 90 -3.52 -13.64 -14.61
C VAL A 90 -4.52 -12.77 -13.87
N ASN A 91 -5.01 -13.24 -12.72
CA ASN A 91 -5.86 -12.43 -11.87
C ASN A 91 -4.97 -11.67 -10.87
N LEU A 92 -5.15 -10.36 -10.80
CA LEU A 92 -4.56 -9.50 -9.77
C LEU A 92 -5.65 -9.04 -8.82
N TYR A 93 -5.64 -9.56 -7.61
CA TYR A 93 -6.50 -9.11 -6.53
C TYR A 93 -5.82 -7.96 -5.78
N PHE A 94 -6.52 -6.87 -5.62
CA PHE A 94 -6.08 -5.69 -4.88
C PHE A 94 -6.96 -5.53 -3.64
N TYR A 95 -6.31 -5.48 -2.45
CA TYR A 95 -6.98 -5.29 -1.16
C TYR A 95 -6.75 -3.86 -0.64
N PRO A 96 -7.54 -2.90 -1.12
CA PRO A 96 -7.45 -1.51 -0.67
C PRO A 96 -8.20 -1.27 0.64
N SER A 97 -7.84 -0.17 1.32
CA SER A 97 -8.62 0.36 2.43
C SER A 97 -8.73 1.87 2.34
N LEU A 98 -9.94 2.41 2.54
CA LEU A 98 -10.25 3.83 2.34
C LEU A 98 -9.47 4.77 3.28
N ASN A 99 -8.97 4.28 4.42
CA ASN A 99 -8.16 5.09 5.35
C ASN A 99 -6.67 4.71 5.33
N SER A 100 -6.16 4.28 4.18
CA SER A 100 -4.75 3.93 4.04
C SER A 100 -4.03 4.82 3.04
N PRO A 101 -3.10 5.68 3.51
CA PRO A 101 -2.28 6.51 2.62
C PRO A 101 -1.45 5.67 1.64
N TYR A 102 -0.94 4.51 2.08
CA TYR A 102 -0.21 3.59 1.20
C TYR A 102 -1.11 2.94 0.13
N THR A 103 -2.39 2.72 0.43
CA THR A 103 -3.36 2.31 -0.58
C THR A 103 -3.53 3.40 -1.63
N PHE A 104 -3.68 4.66 -1.21
CA PHE A 104 -3.79 5.81 -2.11
C PHE A 104 -2.60 5.87 -3.08
N VAL A 105 -1.36 5.83 -2.56
CA VAL A 105 -0.17 5.93 -3.42
C VAL A 105 0.08 4.71 -4.30
N SER A 106 -0.57 3.57 -4.02
CA SER A 106 -0.48 2.37 -4.86
C SER A 106 -1.53 2.31 -5.97
N ALA A 107 -2.67 2.98 -5.82
CA ALA A 107 -3.82 2.80 -6.72
C ALA A 107 -3.50 3.13 -8.20
N LYS A 108 -2.78 4.22 -8.49
CA LYS A 108 -2.35 4.54 -9.85
C LYS A 108 -1.43 3.48 -10.42
N ARG A 109 -0.45 3.02 -9.63
CA ARG A 109 0.48 1.97 -10.06
C ARG A 109 -0.24 0.66 -10.37
N VAL A 110 -1.34 0.35 -9.66
CA VAL A 110 -2.24 -0.77 -9.99
C VAL A 110 -2.92 -0.53 -11.35
N ARG A 111 -3.38 0.70 -11.62
CA ARG A 111 -3.93 1.07 -12.93
C ARG A 111 -2.89 0.92 -14.03
N GLU A 112 -1.69 1.43 -13.83
CA GLU A 112 -0.58 1.31 -14.78
C GLU A 112 -0.26 -0.16 -15.08
N MET A 113 -0.28 -1.05 -14.05
CA MET A 113 -0.09 -2.48 -14.26
C MET A 113 -1.21 -3.09 -15.12
N GLN A 114 -2.46 -2.65 -14.98
CA GLN A 114 -3.56 -3.09 -15.82
C GLN A 114 -3.37 -2.70 -17.29
N ASP A 115 -2.74 -1.56 -17.55
CA ASP A 115 -2.43 -1.09 -18.89
C ASP A 115 -1.18 -1.77 -19.49
N GLU A 116 -0.22 -2.16 -18.61
CA GLU A 116 1.05 -2.77 -19.02
C GLU A 116 0.97 -4.29 -19.23
N TYR A 117 0.09 -4.99 -18.52
CA TYR A 117 0.03 -6.45 -18.46
C TYR A 117 -1.37 -6.98 -18.77
N PRO A 118 -1.49 -8.19 -19.35
CA PRO A 118 -2.78 -8.87 -19.54
C PRO A 118 -3.29 -9.43 -18.20
N ILE A 119 -3.82 -8.57 -17.35
CA ILE A 119 -4.36 -8.92 -16.04
C ILE A 119 -5.87 -8.69 -15.96
N ASN A 120 -6.55 -9.53 -15.19
CA ASN A 120 -7.90 -9.30 -14.71
C ASN A 120 -7.79 -8.66 -13.30
N LEU A 121 -8.07 -7.36 -13.18
CA LEU A 121 -8.03 -6.67 -11.90
C LEU A 121 -9.30 -6.93 -11.09
N ILE A 122 -9.15 -7.46 -9.88
CA ILE A 122 -10.22 -7.76 -8.94
C ILE A 122 -10.03 -6.92 -7.68
N THR A 123 -10.96 -6.00 -7.43
CA THR A 123 -10.87 -5.08 -6.29
C THR A 123 -11.60 -5.66 -5.08
N GLN A 124 -10.88 -5.93 -4.02
CA GLN A 124 -11.37 -6.54 -2.79
C GLN A 124 -11.12 -5.63 -1.57
N PRO A 125 -11.88 -4.54 -1.38
CA PRO A 125 -11.64 -3.63 -0.28
C PRO A 125 -11.84 -4.30 1.08
N VAL A 126 -11.05 -3.82 2.07
CA VAL A 126 -11.15 -4.26 3.45
C VAL A 126 -11.32 -3.06 4.39
N LEU A 127 -11.91 -3.28 5.55
CA LEU A 127 -12.10 -2.22 6.54
C LEU A 127 -10.77 -1.61 7.01
N PRO A 128 -10.74 -0.30 7.27
CA PRO A 128 -9.60 0.35 7.92
C PRO A 128 -9.19 -0.37 9.22
N MET A 129 -7.87 -0.44 9.49
CA MET A 129 -7.31 -1.12 10.67
C MET A 129 -7.97 -0.66 11.98
N LEU A 130 -8.21 0.64 12.14
CA LEU A 130 -8.92 1.19 13.31
C LEU A 130 -10.34 0.66 13.44
N MET A 131 -11.03 0.38 12.33
CA MET A 131 -12.37 -0.21 12.34
C MET A 131 -12.35 -1.74 12.57
N ARG A 132 -11.17 -2.38 12.44
CA ARG A 132 -10.89 -3.78 12.80
C ARG A 132 -10.35 -3.93 14.23
N LYS A 133 -10.45 -2.86 15.05
CA LYS A 133 -9.94 -2.80 16.45
C LYS A 133 -8.41 -2.94 16.56
N MET A 134 -7.68 -2.65 15.51
CA MET A 134 -6.22 -2.62 15.55
C MET A 134 -5.76 -1.21 15.93
N THR A 135 -4.98 -1.10 16.99
CA THR A 135 -4.46 0.19 17.46
C THR A 135 -3.27 0.64 16.62
N ILE A 136 -3.23 1.93 16.30
CA ILE A 136 -2.10 2.56 15.62
C ILE A 136 -1.52 3.62 16.57
N PRO A 137 -0.32 3.41 17.12
CA PRO A 137 0.35 4.42 17.94
C PRO A 137 0.51 5.74 17.18
N GLY A 138 0.36 6.88 17.86
CA GLY A 138 0.41 8.20 17.22
C GLY A 138 1.71 8.46 16.45
N VAL A 139 2.85 7.99 16.97
CA VAL A 139 4.16 8.05 16.29
C VAL A 139 4.13 7.31 14.95
N LYS A 140 3.53 6.11 14.93
CA LYS A 140 3.34 5.32 13.71
C LYS A 140 2.46 6.05 12.70
N GLY A 141 1.36 6.65 13.13
CA GLY A 141 0.46 7.40 12.26
C GLY A 141 1.16 8.58 11.58
N LYS A 142 1.95 9.35 12.34
CA LYS A 142 2.74 10.48 11.80
C LYS A 142 3.74 10.02 10.75
N TYR A 143 4.49 8.94 11.04
CA TYR A 143 5.45 8.41 10.09
C TYR A 143 4.78 7.93 8.80
N ILE A 144 3.67 7.16 8.89
CA ILE A 144 2.93 6.67 7.74
C ILE A 144 2.50 7.81 6.80
N ILE A 145 1.99 8.91 7.34
CA ILE A 145 1.58 10.08 6.54
C ILE A 145 2.79 10.71 5.84
N SER A 146 3.88 10.94 6.57
CA SER A 146 5.09 11.57 6.01
C SER A 146 5.75 10.70 4.95
N ASP A 147 5.81 9.39 5.20
CA ASP A 147 6.41 8.42 4.28
C ASP A 147 5.53 8.21 3.03
N ALA A 148 4.21 8.09 3.19
CA ALA A 148 3.29 8.00 2.07
C ALA A 148 3.30 9.27 1.21
N ALA A 149 3.46 10.45 1.81
CA ALA A 149 3.62 11.70 1.07
C ALA A 149 4.93 11.73 0.27
N ARG A 150 6.02 11.16 0.80
CA ARG A 150 7.29 11.00 0.09
C ARG A 150 7.15 10.03 -1.08
N GLU A 151 6.57 8.85 -0.84
CA GLU A 151 6.24 7.86 -1.87
C GLU A 151 5.33 8.45 -2.96
N GLY A 152 4.31 9.19 -2.53
CA GLY A 152 3.38 9.87 -3.45
C GLY A 152 4.11 10.81 -4.41
N ARG A 153 4.98 11.69 -3.91
CA ARG A 153 5.77 12.61 -4.75
C ARG A 153 6.61 11.88 -5.78
N LYS A 154 7.23 10.76 -5.40
CA LYS A 154 8.01 9.93 -6.34
C LYS A 154 7.18 9.41 -7.50
N HIS A 155 5.92 9.06 -7.24
CA HIS A 155 5.00 8.50 -8.23
C HIS A 155 4.02 9.52 -8.83
N GLY A 156 4.26 10.82 -8.64
CA GLY A 156 3.45 11.90 -9.19
C GLY A 156 2.10 12.10 -8.51
N TYR A 157 2.01 11.74 -7.21
CA TYR A 157 0.85 12.03 -6.36
C TYR A 157 1.17 13.14 -5.37
N GLU A 158 0.24 14.03 -5.16
CA GLU A 158 0.33 15.06 -4.15
C GLU A 158 -0.71 14.85 -3.05
N MET A 159 -0.27 14.54 -1.85
CA MET A 159 -1.12 14.57 -0.66
C MET A 159 -1.21 16.01 -0.16
N LYS A 160 -2.27 16.74 -0.56
CA LYS A 160 -2.45 18.17 -0.23
C LYS A 160 -3.31 18.38 1.00
N SER A 161 -4.41 17.69 1.08
CA SER A 161 -5.37 17.78 2.17
C SER A 161 -5.88 16.39 2.51
N ILE A 162 -5.99 16.08 3.80
CA ILE A 162 -6.33 14.72 4.24
C ILE A 162 -7.62 14.75 5.02
N TYR A 163 -8.59 13.98 4.54
CA TYR A 163 -9.75 13.55 5.29
C TYR A 163 -9.58 12.09 5.71
N SER A 164 -9.74 11.79 6.99
CA SER A 164 -9.61 10.40 7.50
C SER A 164 -10.99 9.73 7.60
N PRO A 165 -11.39 8.88 6.63
CA PRO A 165 -12.71 8.30 6.58
C PRO A 165 -12.84 7.12 7.56
N ILE A 166 -13.17 7.40 8.81
CA ILE A 166 -13.42 6.41 9.85
C ILE A 166 -14.88 6.47 10.32
N GLY A 167 -15.44 5.33 10.68
CA GLY A 167 -16.79 5.23 11.21
C GLY A 167 -17.89 5.41 10.17
N LYS A 168 -18.79 6.38 10.34
CA LYS A 168 -19.95 6.58 9.46
C LYS A 168 -19.57 6.89 8.00
N PRO A 169 -18.63 7.81 7.71
CA PRO A 169 -18.24 8.10 6.33
C PRO A 169 -17.77 6.86 5.56
N ALA A 170 -16.86 6.10 6.14
CA ALA A 170 -16.36 4.87 5.52
C ALA A 170 -17.48 3.84 5.30
N ARG A 171 -18.36 3.64 6.31
CA ARG A 171 -19.47 2.69 6.18
C ARG A 171 -20.44 3.08 5.07
N LYS A 172 -20.71 4.38 4.91
CA LYS A 172 -21.60 4.91 3.89
C LYS A 172 -20.97 4.68 2.49
N ALA A 173 -19.71 5.01 2.31
CA ALA A 173 -19.01 4.74 1.07
C ALA A 173 -18.94 3.22 0.75
N TYR A 174 -18.60 2.38 1.73
CA TYR A 174 -18.57 0.93 1.52
C TYR A 174 -19.95 0.31 1.23
N SER A 175 -21.06 0.92 1.69
CA SER A 175 -22.38 0.36 1.42
C SER A 175 -22.74 0.34 -0.06
N LEU A 176 -22.18 1.25 -0.83
CA LEU A 176 -22.38 1.31 -2.29
C LEU A 176 -21.41 0.42 -3.08
N PHE A 177 -20.31 -0.01 -2.47
CA PHE A 177 -19.26 -0.75 -3.18
C PHE A 177 -19.76 -2.03 -3.87
N PRO A 178 -20.56 -2.92 -3.26
CA PRO A 178 -20.96 -4.17 -3.92
C PRO A 178 -21.65 -3.95 -5.25
N ILE A 179 -22.69 -3.13 -5.28
CA ILE A 179 -23.47 -2.85 -6.50
C ILE A 179 -22.63 -2.12 -7.57
N ILE A 180 -21.76 -1.19 -7.16
CA ILE A 180 -20.84 -0.49 -8.07
C ILE A 180 -19.80 -1.46 -8.64
N ASN A 181 -19.33 -2.40 -7.83
CA ASN A 181 -18.38 -3.43 -8.28
C ASN A 181 -19.02 -4.41 -9.25
N GLU A 182 -20.27 -4.82 -9.02
CA GLU A 182 -21.05 -5.64 -9.95
C GLU A 182 -21.26 -4.94 -11.31
N ALA A 183 -21.37 -3.61 -11.31
CA ALA A 183 -21.41 -2.79 -12.51
C ALA A 183 -20.03 -2.61 -13.20
N GLY A 184 -18.96 -3.27 -12.69
CA GLY A 184 -17.61 -3.20 -13.24
C GLY A 184 -16.85 -1.91 -12.93
N ARG A 185 -17.34 -1.09 -11.99
CA ARG A 185 -16.75 0.19 -11.61
C ARG A 185 -16.07 0.19 -10.23
N GLY A 186 -15.86 -0.98 -9.64
CA GLY A 186 -15.34 -1.12 -8.27
C GLY A 186 -13.99 -0.47 -8.05
N PHE A 187 -13.04 -0.66 -8.96
CA PHE A 187 -11.72 -0.03 -8.86
C PHE A 187 -11.81 1.49 -9.02
N ASP A 188 -12.52 1.98 -10.03
CA ASP A 188 -12.68 3.42 -10.30
C ASP A 188 -13.31 4.13 -9.10
N TYR A 189 -14.30 3.50 -8.48
CA TYR A 189 -14.95 4.01 -7.29
C TYR A 189 -13.97 4.12 -6.10
N ILE A 190 -13.24 3.06 -5.79
CA ILE A 190 -12.27 3.07 -4.69
C ILE A 190 -11.14 4.07 -4.94
N ASP A 191 -10.61 4.15 -6.15
CA ASP A 191 -9.56 5.11 -6.52
C ASP A 191 -10.02 6.56 -6.36
N ALA A 192 -11.24 6.88 -6.81
CA ALA A 192 -11.82 8.21 -6.62
C ALA A 192 -12.01 8.57 -5.15
N LEU A 193 -12.52 7.66 -4.32
CA LEU A 193 -12.67 7.85 -2.87
C LEU A 193 -11.31 8.10 -2.19
N LEU A 194 -10.27 7.38 -2.59
CA LEU A 194 -8.92 7.55 -2.06
C LEU A 194 -8.33 8.91 -2.46
N LYS A 195 -8.49 9.34 -3.71
CA LYS A 195 -8.07 10.67 -4.18
C LYS A 195 -8.77 11.76 -3.41
N SER A 196 -10.08 11.70 -3.30
CA SER A 196 -10.85 12.68 -2.54
C SER A 196 -10.45 12.74 -1.07
N SER A 197 -10.12 11.59 -0.45
CA SER A 197 -9.67 11.54 0.94
C SER A 197 -8.27 12.09 1.16
N PHE A 198 -7.29 11.77 0.29
CA PHE A 198 -5.87 12.04 0.53
C PHE A 198 -5.27 13.16 -0.30
N GLN A 199 -5.93 13.58 -1.36
CA GLN A 199 -5.50 14.70 -2.20
C GLN A 199 -6.36 15.94 -1.96
N ASP A 200 -7.69 15.77 -1.86
CA ASP A 200 -8.64 16.87 -1.84
C ASP A 200 -9.19 17.18 -0.44
N GLY A 201 -9.06 16.25 0.50
CA GLY A 201 -9.55 16.38 1.88
C GLY A 201 -11.07 16.35 2.00
N ILE A 202 -11.76 15.70 1.07
CA ILE A 202 -13.21 15.63 0.99
C ILE A 202 -13.76 14.55 1.92
N ASN A 203 -14.88 14.86 2.58
CA ASN A 203 -15.66 13.87 3.32
C ASN A 203 -16.37 12.92 2.36
N ILE A 204 -15.78 11.76 2.13
CA ILE A 204 -16.32 10.72 1.24
C ILE A 204 -17.64 10.07 1.71
N GLY A 205 -18.12 10.42 2.89
CA GLY A 205 -19.43 9.98 3.40
C GLY A 205 -20.53 11.01 3.16
N ASP A 206 -20.22 12.14 2.52
CA ASP A 206 -21.19 13.12 2.11
C ASP A 206 -22.05 12.57 0.96
N GLU A 207 -23.37 12.80 1.02
CA GLU A 207 -24.28 12.19 0.06
C GLU A 207 -24.24 12.89 -1.30
N GLU A 208 -24.11 14.21 -1.29
CA GLU A 208 -23.98 15.01 -2.51
C GLU A 208 -22.67 14.63 -3.25
N TYR A 209 -21.58 14.46 -2.51
CA TYR A 209 -20.33 13.95 -3.08
C TYR A 209 -20.48 12.55 -3.68
N LEU A 210 -21.16 11.62 -2.98
CA LEU A 210 -21.38 10.26 -3.47
C LEU A 210 -22.26 10.23 -4.72
N GLU A 211 -23.29 11.07 -4.78
CA GLU A 211 -24.15 11.25 -5.96
C GLU A 211 -23.34 11.73 -7.17
N ASP A 212 -22.53 12.76 -6.99
CA ASP A 212 -21.64 13.29 -8.05
C ASP A 212 -20.64 12.23 -8.52
N LEU A 213 -20.04 11.49 -7.60
CA LEU A 213 -19.11 10.42 -7.93
C LEU A 213 -19.78 9.29 -8.72
N VAL A 214 -20.94 8.80 -8.26
CA VAL A 214 -21.69 7.72 -8.93
C VAL A 214 -22.09 8.14 -10.33
N THR A 215 -22.54 9.39 -10.49
CA THR A 215 -22.89 9.95 -11.80
C THR A 215 -21.67 10.05 -12.72
N LYS A 216 -20.52 10.46 -12.21
CA LYS A 216 -19.24 10.48 -12.97
C LYS A 216 -18.74 9.08 -13.39
N LEU A 217 -19.20 8.04 -12.72
CA LEU A 217 -18.93 6.65 -13.11
C LEU A 217 -19.94 6.09 -14.12
N ASP A 218 -20.81 6.93 -14.67
CA ASP A 218 -21.90 6.57 -15.60
C ASP A 218 -22.92 5.58 -15.00
N LEU A 219 -23.19 5.71 -13.69
CA LEU A 219 -24.15 4.89 -12.97
C LEU A 219 -25.38 5.70 -12.52
N ASP A 220 -26.52 5.02 -12.43
CA ASP A 220 -27.76 5.64 -11.97
C ASP A 220 -27.78 5.80 -10.45
N TRP A 221 -27.67 7.04 -9.97
CA TRP A 221 -27.72 7.35 -8.54
C TRP A 221 -29.01 6.87 -7.86
N MET A 222 -30.16 6.95 -8.53
CA MET A 222 -31.44 6.56 -7.95
C MET A 222 -31.50 5.06 -7.64
N GLU A 223 -30.81 4.24 -8.44
CA GLU A 223 -30.67 2.81 -8.18
C GLU A 223 -29.60 2.53 -7.11
N ILE A 224 -28.40 3.11 -7.25
CA ILE A 224 -27.27 2.90 -6.34
C ILE A 224 -27.58 3.37 -4.91
N LYS A 225 -28.30 4.50 -4.77
CA LYS A 225 -28.59 5.05 -3.45
C LYS A 225 -29.53 4.17 -2.60
N LYS A 226 -30.20 3.19 -3.16
CA LYS A 226 -31.01 2.21 -2.41
C LYS A 226 -30.12 1.38 -1.46
N GLU A 227 -28.86 1.23 -1.78
CA GLU A 227 -27.86 0.53 -0.97
C GLU A 227 -27.26 1.40 0.15
N LEU A 228 -27.53 2.71 0.17
CA LEU A 228 -27.05 3.58 1.25
C LEU A 228 -27.48 3.06 2.61
N ASN A 229 -26.50 2.93 3.52
CA ASN A 229 -26.68 2.47 4.88
C ASN A 229 -27.16 1.00 5.03
N THR A 230 -27.25 0.22 3.97
CA THR A 230 -27.48 -1.23 4.06
C THR A 230 -26.29 -1.90 4.77
N LYS A 231 -26.41 -3.19 5.03
CA LYS A 231 -25.34 -3.99 5.68
C LYS A 231 -24.77 -5.06 4.76
N SER A 232 -25.22 -5.16 3.51
CA SER A 232 -24.80 -6.15 2.50
C SER A 232 -23.27 -6.17 2.31
N TRP A 233 -22.65 -5.00 2.28
CA TRP A 233 -21.21 -4.81 2.14
C TRP A 233 -20.37 -5.49 3.24
N LYS A 234 -20.94 -5.74 4.43
CA LYS A 234 -20.18 -6.32 5.55
C LYS A 234 -19.69 -7.72 5.24
N LYS A 235 -20.55 -8.53 4.62
CA LYS A 235 -20.15 -9.88 4.21
C LYS A 235 -19.04 -9.81 3.17
N VAL A 236 -19.21 -8.97 2.15
CA VAL A 236 -18.21 -8.80 1.08
C VAL A 236 -16.84 -8.40 1.65
N LEU A 237 -16.80 -7.38 2.52
CA LEU A 237 -15.53 -6.92 3.10
C LEU A 237 -14.93 -7.93 4.10
N ASN A 238 -15.75 -8.74 4.77
CA ASN A 238 -15.25 -9.82 5.64
C ASN A 238 -14.67 -10.96 4.80
N ASP A 239 -15.35 -11.39 3.75
CA ASP A 239 -14.84 -12.43 2.84
C ASP A 239 -13.50 -11.98 2.21
N ASN A 240 -13.39 -10.73 1.79
CA ASN A 240 -12.15 -10.13 1.29
C ASN A 240 -11.04 -10.14 2.35
N LEU A 241 -11.38 -9.84 3.60
CA LEU A 241 -10.43 -9.84 4.71
C LEU A 241 -9.92 -11.25 5.02
N GLU A 242 -10.79 -12.24 5.01
CA GLU A 242 -10.43 -13.64 5.22
C GLU A 242 -9.50 -14.13 4.10
N ASP A 243 -9.81 -13.79 2.86
CA ASP A 243 -8.96 -14.11 1.70
C ASP A 243 -7.57 -13.44 1.81
N MET A 244 -7.51 -12.17 2.21
CA MET A 244 -6.25 -11.47 2.47
C MET A 244 -5.44 -12.14 3.59
N TYR A 245 -6.10 -12.57 4.67
CA TYR A 245 -5.45 -13.23 5.80
C TYR A 245 -4.95 -14.64 5.46
N ALA A 246 -5.59 -15.34 4.54
CA ALA A 246 -5.13 -16.65 4.08
C ALA A 246 -3.71 -16.61 3.48
N GLY A 247 -3.25 -15.44 3.03
CA GLY A 247 -1.90 -15.19 2.56
C GLY A 247 -0.96 -14.54 3.59
N ASP A 248 -1.27 -14.62 4.88
CA ASP A 248 -0.53 -13.97 5.98
C ASP A 248 -0.41 -12.43 5.82
N CYS A 249 -1.25 -11.82 4.99
CA CYS A 249 -1.31 -10.38 4.77
C CYS A 249 -2.32 -9.76 5.73
N TRP A 250 -1.88 -8.97 6.72
CA TRP A 250 -2.77 -8.33 7.71
C TRP A 250 -2.88 -6.81 7.55
N GLY A 251 -2.02 -6.20 6.73
CA GLY A 251 -2.00 -4.77 6.43
C GLY A 251 -2.46 -4.45 5.01
N VAL A 252 -2.53 -3.17 4.68
CA VAL A 252 -2.96 -2.68 3.36
C VAL A 252 -2.02 -1.59 2.83
N PRO A 253 -1.83 -1.51 1.49
CA PRO A 253 -2.37 -2.40 0.48
C PRO A 253 -1.77 -3.80 0.56
N SER A 254 -2.56 -4.80 0.21
CA SER A 254 -2.10 -6.15 -0.07
C SER A 254 -2.58 -6.59 -1.44
N PHE A 255 -1.95 -7.61 -1.97
CA PHE A 255 -2.19 -8.11 -3.31
C PHE A 255 -2.16 -9.64 -3.33
N LYS A 256 -2.91 -10.23 -4.23
CA LYS A 256 -2.84 -11.66 -4.57
C LYS A 256 -2.79 -11.80 -6.08
N ILE A 257 -1.93 -12.67 -6.57
CA ILE A 257 -1.90 -13.09 -7.97
C ILE A 257 -2.31 -14.55 -8.03
N THR A 258 -3.17 -14.90 -8.97
CA THR A 258 -3.50 -16.27 -9.31
C THR A 258 -3.39 -16.49 -10.81
N ASP A 259 -3.35 -17.74 -11.24
CA ASP A 259 -3.61 -18.07 -12.62
C ASP A 259 -5.06 -17.70 -12.99
N GLU A 260 -5.42 -17.71 -14.27
CA GLU A 260 -6.74 -17.26 -14.74
C GLU A 260 -7.90 -18.09 -14.14
N ASP A 261 -7.64 -19.36 -13.85
CA ASP A 261 -8.60 -20.28 -13.20
C ASP A 261 -8.70 -20.12 -11.68
N GLY A 262 -7.94 -19.20 -11.10
CA GLY A 262 -7.89 -18.95 -9.64
C GLY A 262 -6.90 -19.82 -8.88
N SER A 263 -6.16 -20.71 -9.54
CA SER A 263 -5.16 -21.59 -8.92
C SER A 263 -3.85 -20.85 -8.59
N ASN A 264 -2.95 -21.51 -7.84
CA ASN A 264 -1.60 -21.05 -7.52
C ASN A 264 -1.54 -19.64 -6.91
N PRO A 265 -2.20 -19.36 -5.76
CA PRO A 265 -2.20 -18.02 -5.17
C PRO A 265 -0.81 -17.63 -4.67
N PHE A 266 -0.41 -16.39 -4.99
CA PHE A 266 0.81 -15.75 -4.52
C PHE A 266 0.44 -14.39 -3.90
N TYR A 267 0.74 -14.20 -2.61
CA TYR A 267 0.37 -13.01 -1.87
C TYR A 267 1.56 -12.09 -1.63
N VAL A 268 1.29 -10.79 -1.64
CA VAL A 268 2.27 -9.74 -1.37
C VAL A 268 1.64 -8.64 -0.53
N TRP A 269 2.32 -8.23 0.54
CA TRP A 269 1.92 -7.10 1.35
C TRP A 269 2.86 -5.91 1.17
N GLY A 270 2.29 -4.74 0.94
CA GLY A 270 2.99 -3.46 0.88
C GLY A 270 3.09 -2.87 -0.52
N GLN A 271 2.91 -1.55 -0.61
CA GLN A 271 3.03 -0.80 -1.85
C GLN A 271 4.48 -0.81 -2.42
N ASP A 272 5.45 -1.00 -1.56
CA ASP A 272 6.87 -1.08 -1.86
C ASP A 272 7.31 -2.45 -2.41
N ARG A 273 6.40 -3.41 -2.50
CA ARG A 273 6.62 -4.74 -3.09
C ARG A 273 5.97 -4.90 -4.48
N MET A 274 5.53 -3.82 -5.12
CA MET A 274 4.89 -3.91 -6.44
C MET A 274 5.86 -4.40 -7.54
N TRP A 275 7.16 -4.23 -7.36
CA TRP A 275 8.18 -4.84 -8.22
C TRP A 275 8.08 -6.38 -8.21
N LEU A 276 7.83 -6.99 -7.05
CA LEU A 276 7.68 -8.44 -6.89
C LEU A 276 6.40 -8.95 -7.57
N LEU A 277 5.32 -8.14 -7.56
CA LEU A 277 4.12 -8.46 -8.36
C LEU A 277 4.43 -8.52 -9.85
N LYS A 278 5.17 -7.53 -10.36
CA LYS A 278 5.59 -7.51 -11.77
C LYS A 278 6.45 -8.71 -12.14
N GLU A 279 7.38 -9.12 -11.28
CA GLU A 279 8.16 -10.34 -11.47
C GLU A 279 7.29 -11.61 -11.54
N GLU A 280 6.37 -11.76 -10.59
CA GLU A 280 5.50 -12.92 -10.55
C GLU A 280 4.56 -12.96 -11.75
N ILE A 281 4.01 -11.82 -12.18
CA ILE A 281 3.20 -11.72 -13.41
C ILE A 281 4.02 -12.16 -14.62
N ASN A 282 5.25 -11.63 -14.77
CA ASN A 282 6.13 -12.01 -15.88
C ASN A 282 6.41 -13.51 -15.92
N LYS A 283 6.72 -14.11 -14.77
CA LYS A 283 6.96 -15.54 -14.63
C LYS A 283 5.76 -16.38 -15.07
N ARG A 284 4.53 -15.94 -14.79
CA ARG A 284 3.31 -16.68 -15.17
C ARG A 284 2.94 -16.51 -16.64
N LEU A 285 3.29 -15.35 -17.21
CA LEU A 285 2.98 -15.04 -18.62
C LEU A 285 4.04 -15.55 -19.59
N SER A 286 5.21 -15.92 -19.09
CA SER A 286 6.25 -16.62 -19.87
C SER A 286 5.90 -18.08 -20.08
#